data_e3cea60d638b3e85c0abdff94b5d00dc
#
_entry.id   e3cea60d638b3e85c0abdff94b5d00dc
#
_cell.length_a   1.000
_cell.length_b   1.000
_cell.length_c   1.000
_cell.angle_alpha   90.00
_cell.angle_beta   90.00
_cell.angle_gamma   90.00
#
_symmetry.space_group_name_H-M   'P 1'
#
loop_
_entity.id
_entity.type
_entity.pdbx_description
1 polymer ?
#
loop_
_entity_poly.entity_id
_entity_poly.type
_entity_poly.pdbx_seq_one_letter_code
_entity_poly.pdbx_strand_id
1 'polypeptide(L)'
;LHAKEIAKELGLLACVEPVVYFDEMYLKTQPELRVLGCSPDKSVYGFNSGRPQQDPTKINWRTAGGHIHFSIPGILKNINLTEDLILWCDAVLGLADVIMEHSEKGPHRREMYGQVGKYRLQKWGAEYRTPSSVWTINEHTAKVFLNLAAVVHKIVEQRVPPPNRIRDIINAVMSCDCVSAVEL
;
A
#
# COMPACT_ATOMS: atom_id res chain seq x y z
N LEU A 1 7.13 13.13 -13.52
CA LEU A 1 8.11 13.84 -14.37
C LEU A 1 8.58 15.12 -13.68
N HIS A 2 7.70 16.01 -13.29
CA HIS A 2 8.06 17.32 -12.69
C HIS A 2 8.87 17.23 -11.41
N ALA A 3 8.54 16.30 -10.51
CA ALA A 3 9.28 16.13 -9.26
C ALA A 3 10.75 15.71 -9.47
N LYS A 4 11.01 14.87 -10.48
CA LYS A 4 12.39 14.44 -10.83
C LYS A 4 13.20 15.59 -11.45
N GLU A 5 12.57 16.43 -12.24
CA GLU A 5 13.20 17.62 -12.83
C GLU A 5 13.55 18.63 -11.75
N ILE A 6 12.61 18.96 -10.85
CA ILE A 6 12.86 19.85 -9.72
C ILE A 6 13.96 19.29 -8.80
N ALA A 7 13.94 18.01 -8.48
CA ALA A 7 14.99 17.39 -7.68
C ALA A 7 16.36 17.55 -8.34
N LYS A 8 16.45 17.32 -9.66
CA LYS A 8 17.70 17.50 -10.42
C LYS A 8 18.20 18.94 -10.39
N GLU A 9 17.32 19.91 -10.55
CA GLU A 9 17.67 21.35 -10.46
C GLU A 9 18.20 21.73 -9.08
N LEU A 10 17.72 21.06 -8.03
CA LEU A 10 18.18 21.25 -6.65
C LEU A 10 19.41 20.40 -6.29
N GLY A 11 19.97 19.65 -7.23
CA GLY A 11 21.09 18.73 -6.98
C GLY A 11 20.69 17.52 -6.14
N LEU A 12 19.40 17.16 -6.12
CA LEU A 12 18.84 16.03 -5.39
C LEU A 12 18.52 14.85 -6.31
N LEU A 13 18.53 13.65 -5.74
CA LEU A 13 18.08 12.43 -6.42
C LEU A 13 16.67 12.07 -5.93
N ALA A 14 15.71 12.07 -6.85
CA ALA A 14 14.38 11.52 -6.59
C ALA A 14 14.39 10.00 -6.78
N CYS A 15 14.15 9.25 -5.73
CA CYS A 15 14.04 7.79 -5.76
C CYS A 15 12.66 7.32 -5.24
N VAL A 16 12.28 6.11 -5.63
CA VAL A 16 11.07 5.43 -5.14
C VAL A 16 11.54 4.15 -4.44
N GLU A 17 11.45 4.17 -3.12
CA GLU A 17 11.90 3.07 -2.26
C GLU A 17 10.80 2.71 -1.27
N PRO A 18 10.52 1.40 -1.05
CA PRO A 18 9.49 0.97 -0.09
C PRO A 18 9.92 1.21 1.36
N VAL A 19 11.22 1.22 1.63
CA VAL A 19 11.83 1.50 2.94
C VAL A 19 13.06 2.38 2.75
N VAL A 20 13.13 3.45 3.52
CA VAL A 20 14.27 4.38 3.55
C VAL A 20 14.88 4.40 4.94
N TYR A 21 16.20 4.29 5.01
CA TYR A 21 16.97 4.40 6.26
C TYR A 21 17.54 5.79 6.41
N PHE A 22 17.48 6.30 7.63
CA PHE A 22 18.02 7.61 7.99
C PHE A 22 19.24 7.46 8.89
N ASP A 23 20.15 8.40 8.79
CA ASP A 23 21.26 8.52 9.72
C ASP A 23 20.77 8.83 11.13
N GLU A 24 21.31 8.15 12.14
CA GLU A 24 20.92 8.30 13.55
C GLU A 24 21.23 9.71 14.08
N MET A 25 22.32 10.32 13.65
CA MET A 25 22.66 11.68 14.05
C MET A 25 21.66 12.68 13.48
N TYR A 26 21.24 12.48 12.23
CA TYR A 26 20.20 13.30 11.62
C TYR A 26 18.87 13.21 12.40
N LEU A 27 18.45 12.01 12.76
CA LEU A 27 17.22 11.82 13.55
C LEU A 27 17.31 12.38 14.98
N LYS A 28 18.51 12.48 15.55
CA LYS A 28 18.72 13.15 16.85
C LYS A 28 18.57 14.66 16.75
N THR A 29 18.94 15.25 15.62
CA THR A 29 18.80 16.69 15.39
C THR A 29 17.40 17.12 14.97
N GLN A 30 16.53 16.16 14.56
CA GLN A 30 15.18 16.39 14.07
C GLN A 30 14.19 15.44 14.78
N PRO A 31 13.90 15.65 16.09
CA PRO A 31 13.08 14.72 16.88
C PRO A 31 11.66 14.51 16.33
N GLU A 32 11.10 15.50 15.63
CA GLU A 32 9.80 15.44 14.99
C GLU A 32 9.72 14.36 13.90
N LEU A 33 10.84 14.03 13.26
CA LEU A 33 10.90 12.95 12.26
C LEU A 33 10.81 11.56 12.87
N ARG A 34 10.90 11.44 14.19
CA ARG A 34 10.68 10.18 14.90
C ARG A 34 9.20 9.86 15.12
N VAL A 35 8.32 10.80 14.88
CA VAL A 35 6.87 10.58 15.00
C VAL A 35 6.35 9.81 13.79
N LEU A 36 5.73 8.65 14.02
CA LEU A 36 5.09 7.87 12.97
C LEU A 36 3.69 8.42 12.71
N GLY A 37 3.53 9.16 11.63
CA GLY A 37 2.41 10.07 11.36
C GLY A 37 1.12 9.47 10.80
N CYS A 38 0.81 8.18 10.99
CA CYS A 38 -0.43 7.62 10.42
C CYS A 38 -1.45 7.21 11.49
N SER A 39 -2.73 7.51 11.23
CA SER A 39 -3.85 6.97 12.02
C SER A 39 -3.97 5.46 11.86
N PRO A 40 -4.52 4.74 12.86
CA PRO A 40 -4.75 3.31 12.77
C PRO A 40 -5.57 2.92 11.54
N ASP A 41 -5.20 1.81 10.92
CA ASP A 41 -5.91 1.19 9.80
C ASP A 41 -6.88 0.13 10.30
N LYS A 42 -7.95 -0.13 9.54
CA LYS A 42 -8.76 -1.33 9.68
C LYS A 42 -8.17 -2.46 8.83
N SER A 43 -8.54 -3.70 9.13
CA SER A 43 -8.22 -4.86 8.30
C SER A 43 -9.46 -5.71 8.10
N VAL A 44 -9.71 -6.15 6.86
CA VAL A 44 -10.81 -7.07 6.53
C VAL A 44 -10.56 -8.49 7.06
N TYR A 45 -9.31 -8.84 7.33
CA TYR A 45 -8.94 -10.18 7.84
C TYR A 45 -8.92 -10.27 9.36
N GLY A 46 -9.38 -9.25 10.07
CA GLY A 46 -9.40 -9.26 11.54
C GLY A 46 -8.01 -9.27 12.20
N PHE A 47 -6.95 -9.18 11.42
CA PHE A 47 -5.61 -8.97 11.98
C PHE A 47 -5.64 -7.68 12.78
N ASN A 48 -5.25 -7.76 14.03
CA ASN A 48 -5.14 -6.59 14.87
C ASN A 48 -4.47 -5.48 14.07
N SER A 49 -5.22 -4.42 13.83
CA SER A 49 -4.71 -3.20 13.20
C SER A 49 -3.70 -2.47 14.09
N GLY A 50 -3.39 -3.06 15.24
CA GLY A 50 -2.25 -2.70 16.06
C GLY A 50 -1.00 -2.97 15.23
N ARG A 51 -0.41 -1.91 14.67
CA ARG A 51 1.00 -1.96 14.34
C ARG A 51 1.71 -2.58 15.53
N PRO A 52 2.67 -3.49 15.34
CA PRO A 52 3.62 -3.70 16.40
C PRO A 52 4.04 -2.28 16.79
N GLN A 53 3.80 -1.91 18.02
CA GLN A 53 4.22 -0.59 18.53
C GLN A 53 5.74 -0.64 18.62
N GLN A 54 6.37 -0.58 17.46
CA GLN A 54 7.79 -0.31 17.42
C GLN A 54 7.94 1.12 17.92
N ASP A 55 8.67 1.27 18.98
CA ASP A 55 9.03 2.57 19.51
C ASP A 55 9.73 3.37 18.40
N PRO A 56 9.10 4.43 17.87
CA PRO A 56 9.68 5.18 16.75
C PRO A 56 11.03 5.82 17.10
N THR A 57 11.35 5.93 18.38
CA THR A 57 12.65 6.43 18.84
C THR A 57 13.76 5.40 18.66
N LYS A 58 13.42 4.11 18.47
CA LYS A 58 14.37 3.00 18.32
C LYS A 58 14.58 2.56 16.89
N ILE A 59 13.84 3.13 15.95
CA ILE A 59 13.96 2.79 14.53
C ILE A 59 14.48 3.97 13.72
N ASN A 60 15.41 3.68 12.81
CA ASN A 60 16.00 4.68 11.91
C ASN A 60 15.51 4.55 10.46
N TRP A 61 14.42 3.83 10.25
CA TRP A 61 13.84 3.64 8.92
C TRP A 61 12.39 4.09 8.86
N ARG A 62 11.94 4.39 7.65
CA ARG A 62 10.57 4.80 7.34
C ARG A 62 10.07 4.05 6.13
N THR A 63 8.78 3.76 6.10
CA THR A 63 8.12 3.14 4.97
C THR A 63 7.51 4.17 4.06
N ALA A 64 7.56 3.92 2.77
CA ALA A 64 6.78 4.63 1.77
C ALA A 64 5.64 3.75 1.25
N GLY A 65 4.52 4.35 0.87
CA GLY A 65 3.38 3.66 0.33
C GLY A 65 2.58 4.55 -0.63
N GLY A 66 1.79 3.90 -1.48
CA GLY A 66 0.86 4.54 -2.39
C GLY A 66 -0.56 4.11 -2.07
N HIS A 67 -1.45 5.04 -1.80
CA HIS A 67 -2.84 4.75 -1.47
C HIS A 67 -3.73 4.96 -2.68
N ILE A 68 -4.71 4.07 -2.87
CA ILE A 68 -5.77 4.24 -3.86
C ILE A 68 -7.08 4.49 -3.15
N HIS A 69 -7.79 5.49 -3.62
CA HIS A 69 -9.05 5.93 -3.05
C HIS A 69 -10.21 5.54 -3.97
N PHE A 70 -11.21 4.88 -3.41
CA PHE A 70 -12.41 4.43 -4.12
C PHE A 70 -13.64 5.13 -3.56
N SER A 71 -14.44 5.71 -4.47
CA SER A 71 -15.75 6.26 -4.14
C SER A 71 -16.81 5.42 -4.88
N ILE A 72 -17.45 4.51 -4.18
CA ILE A 72 -18.50 3.63 -4.72
C ILE A 72 -19.80 3.94 -4.00
N PRO A 73 -20.93 4.08 -4.70
CA PRO A 73 -22.22 4.35 -4.08
C PRO A 73 -22.56 3.33 -2.99
N GLY A 74 -22.83 3.83 -1.79
CA GLY A 74 -23.20 3.00 -0.64
C GLY A 74 -22.05 2.39 0.17
N ILE A 75 -20.79 2.57 -0.24
CA ILE A 75 -19.62 1.96 0.42
C ILE A 75 -19.51 2.32 1.91
N LEU A 76 -19.85 3.53 2.29
CA LEU A 76 -19.78 3.98 3.68
C LEU A 76 -20.91 3.43 4.57
N LYS A 77 -21.96 2.89 3.96
CA LYS A 77 -23.16 2.38 4.65
C LYS A 77 -23.25 0.86 4.64
N ASN A 78 -22.42 0.19 3.84
CA ASN A 78 -22.44 -1.25 3.67
C ASN A 78 -21.04 -1.82 3.90
N ILE A 79 -20.84 -2.42 5.07
CA ILE A 79 -19.55 -3.01 5.44
C ILE A 79 -19.14 -4.14 4.50
N ASN A 80 -20.08 -4.99 4.07
CA ASN A 80 -19.78 -6.09 3.17
C ASN A 80 -19.26 -5.58 1.83
N LEU A 81 -19.80 -4.46 1.33
CA LEU A 81 -19.32 -3.84 0.11
C LEU A 81 -17.89 -3.28 0.28
N THR A 82 -17.58 -2.76 1.46
CA THR A 82 -16.22 -2.32 1.77
C THR A 82 -15.27 -3.52 1.83
N GLU A 83 -15.67 -4.61 2.47
CA GLU A 83 -14.88 -5.84 2.54
C GLU A 83 -14.64 -6.43 1.16
N ASP A 84 -15.69 -6.57 0.33
CA ASP A 84 -15.56 -7.03 -1.05
C ASP A 84 -14.59 -6.17 -1.88
N LEU A 85 -14.66 -4.85 -1.73
CA LEU A 85 -13.73 -3.93 -2.38
C LEU A 85 -12.28 -4.24 -1.98
N ILE A 86 -12.02 -4.38 -0.68
CA ILE A 86 -10.66 -4.59 -0.20
C ILE A 86 -10.12 -5.96 -0.60
N LEU A 87 -10.96 -7.00 -0.59
CA LEU A 87 -10.58 -8.34 -1.08
C LEU A 87 -10.22 -8.31 -2.57
N TRP A 88 -10.99 -7.58 -3.39
CA TRP A 88 -10.65 -7.37 -4.80
C TRP A 88 -9.42 -6.51 -4.99
N CYS A 89 -9.20 -5.50 -4.13
CA CYS A 89 -7.97 -4.72 -4.15
C CYS A 89 -6.75 -5.59 -3.86
N ASP A 90 -6.80 -6.48 -2.88
CA ASP A 90 -5.68 -7.40 -2.59
C ASP A 90 -5.42 -8.34 -3.77
N ALA A 91 -6.48 -8.90 -4.39
CA ALA A 91 -6.37 -9.81 -5.50
C ALA A 91 -5.84 -9.18 -6.80
N VAL A 92 -6.07 -7.90 -7.01
CA VAL A 92 -5.66 -7.22 -8.26
C VAL A 92 -4.51 -6.27 -8.00
N LEU A 93 -4.67 -5.33 -7.07
CA LEU A 93 -3.67 -4.29 -6.82
C LEU A 93 -2.55 -4.78 -5.90
N GLY A 94 -2.87 -5.62 -4.92
CA GLY A 94 -1.88 -6.21 -4.02
C GLY A 94 -0.91 -7.13 -4.76
N LEU A 95 -1.44 -8.01 -5.62
CA LEU A 95 -0.61 -8.88 -6.47
C LEU A 95 0.18 -8.07 -7.50
N ALA A 96 -0.45 -7.09 -8.15
CA ALA A 96 0.24 -6.21 -9.09
C ALA A 96 1.39 -5.43 -8.43
N ASP A 97 1.21 -4.96 -7.19
CA ASP A 97 2.26 -4.29 -6.41
C ASP A 97 3.45 -5.21 -6.19
N VAL A 98 3.22 -6.48 -5.82
CA VAL A 98 4.28 -7.48 -5.65
C VAL A 98 5.02 -7.75 -6.95
N ILE A 99 4.31 -7.88 -8.07
CA ILE A 99 4.90 -8.11 -9.40
C ILE A 99 5.75 -6.91 -9.84
N MET A 100 5.32 -5.69 -9.52
CA MET A 100 6.05 -4.46 -9.86
C MET A 100 7.20 -4.17 -8.89
N GLU A 101 7.12 -4.65 -7.66
CA GLU A 101 8.09 -4.39 -6.61
C GLU A 101 9.21 -5.43 -6.61
N HIS A 102 10.34 -5.09 -7.23
CA HIS A 102 11.54 -5.94 -7.24
C HIS A 102 12.50 -5.64 -6.09
N SER A 103 12.01 -5.05 -5.00
CA SER A 103 12.83 -4.67 -3.86
C SER A 103 12.84 -5.75 -2.79
N GLU A 104 14.03 -6.16 -2.34
CA GLU A 104 14.21 -7.02 -1.17
C GLU A 104 13.67 -6.39 0.14
N LYS A 105 13.36 -5.10 0.11
CA LYS A 105 12.78 -4.35 1.24
C LYS A 105 11.26 -4.49 1.37
N GLY A 106 10.60 -5.09 0.38
CA GLY A 106 9.14 -5.28 0.37
C GLY A 106 8.62 -6.04 1.58
N PRO A 107 9.15 -7.24 1.92
CA PRO A 107 8.75 -7.97 3.12
C PRO A 107 8.97 -7.16 4.40
N HIS A 108 10.12 -6.48 4.52
CA HIS A 108 10.42 -5.64 5.68
C HIS A 108 9.44 -4.46 5.83
N ARG A 109 9.01 -3.85 4.71
CA ARG A 109 7.95 -2.85 4.72
C ARG A 109 6.66 -3.40 5.32
N ARG A 110 6.26 -4.63 4.94
CA ARG A 110 5.02 -5.28 5.37
C ARG A 110 5.01 -5.72 6.85
N GLU A 111 6.14 -5.77 7.50
CA GLU A 111 6.19 -5.94 8.96
C GLU A 111 5.50 -4.80 9.71
N MET A 112 5.58 -3.58 9.17
CA MET A 112 5.04 -2.40 9.82
C MET A 112 3.91 -1.72 9.05
N TYR A 113 3.94 -1.76 7.70
CA TYR A 113 3.01 -1.03 6.85
C TYR A 113 2.74 -1.74 5.53
N GLY A 114 1.53 -1.58 4.97
CA GLY A 114 1.19 -2.16 3.68
C GLY A 114 0.87 -3.65 3.72
N GLN A 115 0.41 -4.15 4.86
CA GLN A 115 -0.14 -5.50 4.98
C GLN A 115 -1.43 -5.62 4.17
N VAL A 116 -1.76 -6.85 3.75
CA VAL A 116 -3.02 -7.15 3.05
C VAL A 116 -4.25 -6.74 3.85
N GLY A 117 -5.30 -6.42 3.15
CA GLY A 117 -6.59 -6.07 3.74
C GLY A 117 -6.61 -4.74 4.46
N LYS A 118 -5.55 -3.93 4.38
CA LYS A 118 -5.48 -2.65 5.10
C LYS A 118 -6.22 -1.54 4.37
N TYR A 119 -7.13 -0.90 5.12
CA TYR A 119 -7.94 0.19 4.59
C TYR A 119 -8.31 1.22 5.65
N ARG A 120 -8.77 2.37 5.19
CA ARG A 120 -9.37 3.42 6.01
C ARG A 120 -10.64 3.94 5.34
N LEU A 121 -11.68 4.15 6.12
CA LEU A 121 -12.86 4.87 5.64
C LEU A 121 -12.64 6.37 5.79
N GLN A 122 -12.98 7.11 4.75
CA GLN A 122 -12.96 8.55 4.66
C GLN A 122 -14.37 9.06 4.38
N LYS A 123 -14.62 10.35 4.53
CA LYS A 123 -15.96 10.95 4.30
C LYS A 123 -16.50 10.70 2.89
N TRP A 124 -15.61 10.47 1.92
CA TRP A 124 -15.90 10.32 0.49
C TRP A 124 -15.73 8.88 -0.04
N GLY A 125 -15.25 7.93 0.76
CA GLY A 125 -15.04 6.56 0.28
C GLY A 125 -14.09 5.74 1.12
N ALA A 126 -13.49 4.72 0.51
CA ALA A 126 -12.50 3.85 1.12
C ALA A 126 -11.11 4.09 0.52
N GLU A 127 -10.11 4.13 1.36
CA GLU A 127 -8.70 4.24 1.04
C GLU A 127 -8.04 2.87 1.22
N TYR A 128 -7.62 2.25 0.12
CA TYR A 128 -6.83 1.01 0.13
C TYR A 128 -5.35 1.34 0.37
N ARG A 129 -4.68 0.62 1.29
CA ARG A 129 -3.41 1.04 1.87
C ARG A 129 -2.27 0.03 1.77
N THR A 130 -2.49 -1.09 1.11
CA THR A 130 -1.50 -2.15 0.95
C THR A 130 -0.33 -1.78 0.02
N PRO A 131 -0.55 -1.10 -1.13
CA PRO A 131 0.50 -0.90 -2.10
C PRO A 131 1.69 -0.09 -1.59
N SER A 132 2.86 -0.42 -2.12
CA SER A 132 4.08 0.40 -2.00
C SER A 132 3.98 1.64 -2.88
N SER A 133 5.05 2.43 -2.94
CA SER A 133 5.14 3.58 -3.85
C SER A 133 5.64 3.20 -5.25
N VAL A 134 5.95 1.93 -5.51
CA VAL A 134 6.59 1.46 -6.75
C VAL A 134 5.81 1.80 -8.01
N TRP A 135 4.48 1.77 -7.95
CA TRP A 135 3.63 2.12 -9.09
C TRP A 135 3.77 3.60 -9.53
N THR A 136 4.37 4.45 -8.70
CA THR A 136 4.64 5.86 -9.03
C THR A 136 6.01 6.10 -9.67
N ILE A 137 6.81 5.05 -9.93
CA ILE A 137 8.18 5.16 -10.42
C ILE A 137 8.27 5.85 -11.80
N ASN A 138 7.26 5.63 -12.63
CA ASN A 138 7.11 6.28 -13.92
C ASN A 138 5.64 6.34 -14.37
N GLU A 139 5.38 7.06 -15.47
CA GLU A 139 4.04 7.25 -16.01
C GLU A 139 3.38 5.94 -16.47
N HIS A 140 4.17 5.02 -17.02
CA HIS A 140 3.65 3.74 -17.51
C HIS A 140 3.13 2.88 -16.37
N THR A 141 3.93 2.66 -15.33
CA THR A 141 3.52 1.89 -14.14
C THR A 141 2.31 2.53 -13.45
N ALA A 142 2.29 3.88 -13.36
CA ALA A 142 1.15 4.59 -12.79
C ALA A 142 -0.13 4.37 -13.61
N LYS A 143 -0.06 4.44 -14.93
CA LYS A 143 -1.22 4.18 -15.81
C LYS A 143 -1.72 2.73 -15.68
N VAL A 144 -0.81 1.76 -15.69
CA VAL A 144 -1.19 0.35 -15.52
C VAL A 144 -1.90 0.17 -14.19
N PHE A 145 -1.33 0.67 -13.10
CA PHE A 145 -1.89 0.50 -11.76
C PHE A 145 -3.27 1.19 -11.61
N LEU A 146 -3.43 2.38 -12.14
CA LEU A 146 -4.71 3.10 -12.14
C LEU A 146 -5.77 2.43 -13.01
N ASN A 147 -5.38 1.83 -14.14
CA ASN A 147 -6.30 1.03 -14.95
C ASN A 147 -6.77 -0.22 -14.21
N LEU A 148 -5.88 -0.91 -13.50
CA LEU A 148 -6.26 -2.04 -12.63
C LEU A 148 -7.22 -1.58 -11.52
N ALA A 149 -6.98 -0.43 -10.91
CA ALA A 149 -7.90 0.16 -9.94
C ALA A 149 -9.28 0.45 -10.54
N ALA A 150 -9.35 0.93 -11.78
CA ALA A 150 -10.62 1.13 -12.49
C ALA A 150 -11.34 -0.21 -12.78
N VAL A 151 -10.59 -1.28 -13.05
CA VAL A 151 -11.17 -2.63 -13.18
C VAL A 151 -11.77 -3.09 -11.86
N VAL A 152 -11.05 -2.96 -10.74
CA VAL A 152 -11.56 -3.28 -9.40
C VAL A 152 -12.84 -2.50 -9.11
N HIS A 153 -12.86 -1.20 -9.40
CA HIS A 153 -14.06 -0.38 -9.21
C HIS A 153 -15.27 -0.94 -9.94
N LYS A 154 -15.14 -1.30 -11.22
CA LYS A 154 -16.22 -1.88 -12.04
C LYS A 154 -16.69 -3.24 -11.51
N ILE A 155 -15.75 -4.11 -11.13
CA ILE A 155 -16.06 -5.43 -10.56
C ILE A 155 -16.95 -5.26 -9.32
N VAL A 156 -16.59 -4.36 -8.43
CA VAL A 156 -17.32 -4.13 -7.17
C VAL A 156 -18.66 -3.42 -7.42
N GLU A 157 -18.74 -2.50 -8.36
CA GLU A 157 -20.04 -1.91 -8.77
C GLU A 157 -21.01 -2.96 -9.31
N GLN A 158 -20.50 -3.94 -10.05
CA GLN A 158 -21.28 -5.05 -10.60
C GLN A 158 -21.59 -6.14 -9.56
N ARG A 159 -21.16 -5.98 -8.31
CA ARG A 159 -21.39 -6.94 -7.22
C ARG A 159 -20.84 -8.34 -7.52
N VAL A 160 -19.72 -8.42 -8.23
CA VAL A 160 -19.04 -9.69 -8.44
C VAL A 160 -18.47 -10.17 -7.10
N PRO A 161 -18.74 -11.42 -6.69
CA PRO A 161 -18.20 -11.96 -5.44
C PRO A 161 -16.66 -11.95 -5.43
N PRO A 162 -16.04 -11.75 -4.26
CA PRO A 162 -14.58 -11.83 -4.14
C PRO A 162 -14.01 -13.19 -4.56
N PRO A 163 -12.74 -13.25 -4.97
CA PRO A 163 -12.11 -14.49 -5.41
C PRO A 163 -11.99 -15.51 -4.28
N ASN A 164 -12.05 -16.81 -4.62
CA ASN A 164 -11.99 -17.90 -3.64
C ASN A 164 -10.58 -18.19 -3.08
N ARG A 165 -9.52 -17.67 -3.73
CA ARG A 165 -8.11 -17.97 -3.38
C ARG A 165 -7.51 -16.97 -2.37
N ILE A 166 -8.31 -16.52 -1.42
CA ILE A 166 -7.93 -15.46 -0.46
C ILE A 166 -6.64 -15.81 0.32
N ARG A 167 -6.50 -17.07 0.77
CA ARG A 167 -5.29 -17.47 1.53
C ARG A 167 -4.03 -17.39 0.69
N ASP A 168 -4.10 -17.82 -0.57
CA ASP A 168 -2.95 -17.78 -1.49
C ASP A 168 -2.56 -16.32 -1.79
N ILE A 169 -3.55 -15.46 -2.01
CA ILE A 169 -3.36 -14.02 -2.21
C ILE A 169 -2.68 -13.39 -0.99
N ILE A 170 -3.17 -13.67 0.23
CA ILE A 170 -2.55 -13.19 1.47
C ILE A 170 -1.08 -13.60 1.54
N ASN A 171 -0.79 -14.87 1.29
CA ASN A 171 0.57 -15.39 1.36
C ASN A 171 1.48 -14.72 0.32
N ALA A 172 1.08 -14.67 -0.94
CA ALA A 172 1.86 -14.07 -2.02
C ALA A 172 2.17 -12.58 -1.73
N VAL A 173 1.18 -11.81 -1.29
CA VAL A 173 1.37 -10.40 -1.00
C VAL A 173 2.24 -10.19 0.24
N MET A 174 2.00 -10.92 1.32
CA MET A 174 2.75 -10.72 2.57
C MET A 174 4.22 -11.15 2.47
N SER A 175 4.51 -12.21 1.71
CA SER A 175 5.87 -12.66 1.47
C SER A 175 6.57 -11.95 0.31
N CYS A 176 5.87 -11.11 -0.45
CA CYS A 176 6.35 -10.51 -1.70
C CYS A 176 6.80 -11.57 -2.71
N ASP A 177 6.08 -12.68 -2.79
CA ASP A 177 6.38 -13.77 -3.71
C ASP A 177 5.84 -13.46 -5.12
N CYS A 178 6.73 -12.95 -5.96
CA CYS A 178 6.40 -12.57 -7.34
C CYS A 178 5.97 -13.78 -8.19
N VAL A 179 6.54 -14.97 -7.96
CA VAL A 179 6.18 -16.18 -8.72
C VAL A 179 4.75 -16.57 -8.41
N SER A 180 4.42 -16.74 -7.14
CA SER A 180 3.04 -17.02 -6.72
C SER A 180 2.06 -15.93 -7.13
N ALA A 181 2.48 -14.65 -7.13
CA ALA A 181 1.63 -13.55 -7.54
C ALA A 181 1.28 -13.57 -9.05
N VAL A 182 2.14 -14.09 -9.89
CA VAL A 182 1.89 -14.25 -11.34
C VAL A 182 0.96 -15.43 -11.64
N GLU A 183 0.97 -16.47 -10.80
CA GLU A 183 0.15 -17.69 -10.97
C GLU A 183 -1.30 -17.51 -10.44
N LEU A 184 -1.57 -16.45 -9.70
CA LEU A 184 -2.87 -16.15 -9.10
C LEU A 184 -3.76 -15.30 -9.98
#